data_4e72bcb3fd802522a4dabac4a6772ff3
#
_entry.id   4e72bcb3fd802522a4dabac4a6772ff3
#
_cell.length_a   1.000
_cell.length_b   1.000
_cell.length_c   1.000
_cell.angle_alpha   90.00
_cell.angle_beta   90.00
_cell.angle_gamma   90.00
#
_symmetry.space_group_name_H-M   'P 1'
#
loop_
_entity.id
_entity.type
_entity.pdbx_description
1 polymer ?
#
loop_
_entity_poly.entity_id
_entity_poly.type
_entity_poly.pdbx_seq_one_letter_code
_entity_poly.pdbx_strand_id
1 'polypeptide(L)'
;LFLSRPEARELNVRGMMGVGSGSPYFRTFPNPERNRLRFGGYLMQGVSRVLGYWPDGRLDVTNYGRQSDVHLAEWARFGRTNRLTDLRGADMDYMAAMADVDVPVLLTRFSNDTYCTVDSCRALSGLVPAQVEEFPGTLGHNAWARTPDVVVDRLDEFVSSL
;
A
#
# COMPACT_ATOMS: atom_id res chain seq x y z
N LEU A 1 -0.23 5.23 -7.84
CA LEU A 1 -1.16 6.04 -8.63
C LEU A 1 -0.47 7.27 -9.26
N PHE A 2 0.33 8.04 -8.48
CA PHE A 2 0.93 9.27 -9.03
C PHE A 2 1.87 9.01 -10.22
N LEU A 3 2.66 7.93 -10.19
CA LEU A 3 3.57 7.59 -11.29
C LEU A 3 2.87 7.31 -12.62
N SER A 4 1.59 6.94 -12.61
CA SER A 4 0.80 6.69 -13.81
C SER A 4 0.20 7.94 -14.42
N ARG A 5 0.43 9.12 -13.84
CA ARG A 5 -0.07 10.40 -14.32
C ARG A 5 0.95 11.14 -15.19
N PRO A 6 0.51 11.91 -16.19
CA PRO A 6 1.42 12.74 -17.00
C PRO A 6 2.27 13.70 -16.14
N GLU A 7 1.73 14.22 -15.04
CA GLU A 7 2.40 15.15 -14.15
C GLU A 7 3.66 14.54 -13.51
N ALA A 8 3.74 13.22 -13.34
CA ALA A 8 4.95 12.58 -12.83
C ALA A 8 6.13 12.78 -13.80
N ARG A 9 5.87 12.73 -15.11
CA ARG A 9 6.87 13.00 -16.15
C ARG A 9 7.23 14.48 -16.22
N GLU A 10 6.23 15.36 -16.15
CA GLU A 10 6.43 16.82 -16.13
C GLU A 10 7.30 17.26 -14.94
N LEU A 11 7.13 16.61 -13.79
CA LEU A 11 7.93 16.83 -12.59
C LEU A 11 9.26 16.06 -12.58
N ASN A 12 9.61 15.38 -13.69
CA ASN A 12 10.84 14.60 -13.82
C ASN A 12 11.01 13.55 -12.71
N VAL A 13 9.92 12.86 -12.33
CA VAL A 13 10.00 11.74 -11.39
C VAL A 13 10.69 10.56 -12.08
N ARG A 14 11.86 10.17 -11.61
CA ARG A 14 12.72 9.19 -12.25
C ARG A 14 12.60 7.77 -11.69
N GLY A 15 11.98 7.61 -10.53
CA GLY A 15 11.79 6.32 -9.89
C GLY A 15 11.03 6.44 -8.58
N MET A 16 10.69 5.31 -7.99
CA MET A 16 10.02 5.23 -6.68
C MET A 16 10.55 4.06 -5.88
N MET A 17 10.91 4.31 -4.63
CA MET A 17 11.14 3.27 -3.64
C MET A 17 10.04 3.30 -2.58
N GLY A 18 9.39 2.18 -2.35
CA GLY A 18 8.37 2.01 -1.32
C GLY A 18 8.86 1.08 -0.22
N VAL A 19 8.72 1.49 1.05
CA VAL A 19 9.13 0.70 2.22
C VAL A 19 7.90 0.17 2.95
N GLY A 20 7.87 -1.13 3.24
CA GLY A 20 6.69 -1.78 3.79
C GLY A 20 5.49 -1.70 2.83
N SER A 21 5.76 -1.75 1.52
CA SER A 21 4.79 -1.44 0.48
C SER A 21 4.23 -2.70 -0.16
N GLY A 22 2.98 -3.01 0.13
CA GLY A 22 2.27 -4.16 -0.41
C GLY A 22 0.78 -3.88 -0.60
N SER A 23 0.10 -4.77 -1.30
CA SER A 23 -1.36 -4.73 -1.45
C SER A 23 -2.03 -5.25 -0.17
N PRO A 24 -3.12 -4.62 0.31
CA PRO A 24 -3.92 -5.14 1.41
C PRO A 24 -4.77 -6.36 0.99
N TYR A 25 -4.50 -6.98 -0.13
CA TYR A 25 -5.29 -8.09 -0.66
C TYR A 25 -5.31 -9.27 0.30
N PHE A 26 -6.47 -9.58 0.86
CA PHE A 26 -6.62 -10.51 1.98
C PHE A 26 -6.03 -11.91 1.72
N ARG A 27 -5.97 -12.35 0.45
CA ARG A 27 -5.45 -13.68 0.09
C ARG A 27 -3.94 -13.80 0.22
N THR A 28 -3.23 -12.68 0.31
CA THR A 28 -1.76 -12.65 0.44
C THR A 28 -1.29 -12.72 1.89
N PHE A 29 -2.22 -12.84 2.84
CA PHE A 29 -1.92 -12.91 4.26
C PHE A 29 -2.26 -14.30 4.84
N PRO A 30 -1.50 -14.78 5.83
CA PRO A 30 -1.86 -15.96 6.61
C PRO A 30 -3.05 -15.66 7.53
N ASN A 31 -3.67 -16.69 8.12
CA ASN A 31 -4.60 -16.52 9.23
C ASN A 31 -3.82 -16.16 10.52
N PRO A 32 -4.36 -15.31 11.39
CA PRO A 32 -5.73 -14.74 11.39
C PRO A 32 -5.88 -13.45 10.56
N GLU A 33 -4.80 -12.84 10.07
CA GLU A 33 -4.81 -11.55 9.35
C GLU A 33 -5.67 -11.61 8.09
N ARG A 34 -5.64 -12.72 7.37
CA ARG A 34 -6.52 -12.96 6.22
C ARG A 34 -7.99 -12.72 6.55
N ASN A 35 -8.45 -13.28 7.66
CA ASN A 35 -9.83 -13.14 8.07
C ASN A 35 -10.14 -11.71 8.55
N ARG A 36 -9.20 -11.07 9.26
CA ARG A 36 -9.34 -9.67 9.66
C ARG A 36 -9.48 -8.75 8.47
N LEU A 37 -8.64 -8.89 7.46
CA LEU A 37 -8.73 -8.09 6.22
C LEU A 37 -10.01 -8.38 5.44
N ARG A 38 -10.39 -9.67 5.34
CA ARG A 38 -11.58 -10.08 4.59
C ARG A 38 -12.86 -9.56 5.21
N PHE A 39 -13.04 -9.69 6.52
CA PHE A 39 -14.30 -9.39 7.22
C PHE A 39 -14.27 -8.02 7.91
N GLY A 40 -13.11 -7.62 8.47
CA GLY A 40 -12.95 -6.32 9.11
C GLY A 40 -13.22 -5.15 8.17
N GLY A 41 -12.81 -5.26 6.91
CA GLY A 41 -13.12 -4.27 5.88
C GLY A 41 -14.64 -4.05 5.67
N TYR A 42 -15.46 -5.10 5.74
CA TYR A 42 -16.92 -4.95 5.67
C TYR A 42 -17.50 -4.29 6.92
N LEU A 43 -16.97 -4.65 8.09
CA LEU A 43 -17.41 -4.03 9.35
C LEU A 43 -17.09 -2.53 9.35
N MET A 44 -15.84 -2.18 9.03
CA MET A 44 -15.40 -0.78 8.97
C MET A 44 -16.21 0.03 7.94
N GLN A 45 -16.43 -0.54 6.76
CA GLN A 45 -17.27 0.08 5.73
C GLN A 45 -18.73 0.26 6.19
N GLY A 46 -19.30 -0.74 6.87
CA GLY A 46 -20.67 -0.66 7.40
C GLY A 46 -20.81 0.42 8.45
N VAL A 47 -19.90 0.47 9.43
CA VAL A 47 -19.90 1.51 10.49
C VAL A 47 -19.69 2.90 9.89
N SER A 48 -18.69 3.06 9.03
CA SER A 48 -18.39 4.36 8.42
C SER A 48 -19.50 4.86 7.51
N ARG A 49 -20.22 3.96 6.83
CA ARG A 49 -21.37 4.33 6.00
C ARG A 49 -22.55 4.87 6.82
N VAL A 50 -22.75 4.35 8.03
CA VAL A 50 -23.83 4.82 8.93
C VAL A 50 -23.46 6.12 9.60
N LEU A 51 -22.20 6.27 10.03
CA LEU A 51 -21.71 7.43 10.78
C LEU A 51 -21.15 8.55 9.87
N GLY A 52 -20.92 8.27 8.58
CA GLY A 52 -20.21 9.15 7.66
C GLY A 52 -18.68 9.11 7.80
N TYR A 53 -18.16 8.42 8.80
CA TYR A 53 -16.74 8.31 9.09
C TYR A 53 -16.45 7.11 10.01
N TRP A 54 -15.21 6.64 10.04
CA TRP A 54 -14.70 5.75 11.08
C TRP A 54 -14.29 6.57 12.29
N PRO A 55 -14.75 6.22 13.49
CA PRO A 55 -14.46 6.98 14.71
C PRO A 55 -12.99 6.91 15.12
N ASP A 56 -12.55 7.92 15.85
CA ASP A 56 -11.25 8.01 16.52
C ASP A 56 -11.35 7.74 18.03
N GLY A 57 -10.23 7.88 18.72
CA GLY A 57 -10.14 7.76 20.18
C GLY A 57 -10.46 6.36 20.68
N ARG A 58 -11.29 6.26 21.72
CA ARG A 58 -11.60 4.97 22.38
C ARG A 58 -12.39 3.98 21.50
N LEU A 59 -13.02 4.46 20.46
CA LEU A 59 -13.79 3.65 19.50
C LEU A 59 -12.95 3.21 18.29
N ASP A 60 -11.73 3.74 18.16
CA ASP A 60 -10.80 3.33 17.10
C ASP A 60 -10.05 2.06 17.49
N VAL A 61 -10.61 0.91 17.16
CA VAL A 61 -9.97 -0.39 17.38
C VAL A 61 -8.81 -0.67 16.41
N THR A 62 -8.60 0.22 15.45
CA THR A 62 -7.58 0.08 14.39
C THR A 62 -6.33 0.92 14.63
N ASN A 63 -6.40 1.92 15.51
CA ASN A 63 -5.37 2.93 15.78
C ASN A 63 -4.94 3.76 14.54
N TYR A 64 -5.81 3.88 13.54
CA TYR A 64 -5.56 4.70 12.35
C TYR A 64 -6.17 6.10 12.43
N GLY A 65 -6.89 6.40 13.51
CA GLY A 65 -7.60 7.65 13.68
C GLY A 65 -8.85 7.76 12.79
N ARG A 66 -9.40 8.96 12.72
CA ARG A 66 -10.62 9.24 11.96
C ARG A 66 -10.41 9.07 10.47
N GLN A 67 -11.21 8.22 9.83
CA GLN A 67 -11.14 7.93 8.40
C GLN A 67 -12.48 8.24 7.72
N SER A 68 -12.45 8.71 6.46
CA SER A 68 -13.67 8.91 5.69
C SER A 68 -14.30 7.58 5.25
N ASP A 69 -15.61 7.56 5.08
CA ASP A 69 -16.35 6.42 4.56
C ASP A 69 -15.91 6.05 3.13
N VAL A 70 -15.60 7.05 2.30
CA VAL A 70 -15.11 6.85 0.93
C VAL A 70 -13.77 6.11 0.93
N HIS A 71 -12.79 6.63 1.71
CA HIS A 71 -11.48 6.01 1.82
C HIS A 71 -11.58 4.54 2.28
N LEU A 72 -12.38 4.29 3.31
CA LEU A 72 -12.56 2.92 3.82
C LEU A 72 -13.27 2.00 2.84
N ALA A 73 -14.25 2.50 2.09
CA ALA A 73 -14.93 1.72 1.06
C ALA A 73 -13.98 1.31 -0.07
N GLU A 74 -13.14 2.24 -0.52
CA GLU A 74 -12.14 2.01 -1.55
C GLU A 74 -11.04 1.06 -1.07
N TRP A 75 -10.51 1.28 0.14
CA TRP A 75 -9.52 0.42 0.77
C TRP A 75 -10.05 -1.00 0.98
N ALA A 76 -11.27 -1.14 1.49
CA ALA A 76 -11.92 -2.44 1.68
C ALA A 76 -12.16 -3.16 0.34
N ARG A 77 -12.49 -2.44 -0.73
CA ARG A 77 -12.60 -2.99 -2.08
C ARG A 77 -11.24 -3.46 -2.58
N PHE A 78 -10.21 -2.62 -2.47
CA PHE A 78 -8.85 -2.99 -2.84
C PHE A 78 -8.38 -4.23 -2.07
N GLY A 79 -8.61 -4.28 -0.76
CA GLY A 79 -8.29 -5.44 0.08
C GLY A 79 -9.01 -6.73 -0.34
N ARG A 80 -10.17 -6.66 -0.95
CA ARG A 80 -10.93 -7.84 -1.42
C ARG A 80 -10.59 -8.25 -2.85
N THR A 81 -10.27 -7.32 -3.72
CA THR A 81 -10.21 -7.55 -5.16
C THR A 81 -8.80 -7.44 -5.74
N ASN A 82 -7.87 -6.84 -5.03
CA ASN A 82 -6.58 -6.39 -5.55
C ASN A 82 -6.73 -5.46 -6.77
N ARG A 83 -7.78 -4.65 -6.82
CA ARG A 83 -8.05 -3.72 -7.92
C ARG A 83 -8.42 -2.34 -7.39
N LEU A 84 -7.87 -1.33 -8.01
CA LEU A 84 -8.13 0.09 -7.73
C LEU A 84 -9.13 0.63 -8.77
N THR A 85 -10.33 0.07 -8.78
CA THR A 85 -11.43 0.47 -9.65
C THR A 85 -12.47 1.29 -8.91
N ASP A 86 -13.26 2.07 -9.64
CA ASP A 86 -14.35 2.89 -9.10
C ASP A 86 -13.90 3.81 -7.95
N LEU A 87 -12.73 4.40 -8.09
CA LEU A 87 -12.22 5.39 -7.14
C LEU A 87 -13.01 6.68 -7.29
N ARG A 88 -13.50 7.21 -6.18
CA ARG A 88 -14.26 8.45 -6.19
C ARG A 88 -13.36 9.63 -6.56
N GLY A 89 -13.76 10.36 -7.60
CA GLY A 89 -12.97 11.49 -8.11
C GLY A 89 -11.82 11.08 -9.03
N ALA A 90 -11.75 9.80 -9.43
CA ALA A 90 -10.81 9.38 -10.46
C ALA A 90 -11.14 10.08 -11.79
N ASP A 91 -10.11 10.63 -12.41
CA ASP A 91 -10.16 11.36 -13.68
C ASP A 91 -9.58 10.54 -14.85
N MET A 92 -9.12 9.31 -14.57
CA MET A 92 -8.55 8.39 -15.55
C MET A 92 -8.69 6.93 -15.09
N ASP A 93 -8.43 5.98 -15.99
CA ASP A 93 -8.29 4.56 -15.62
C ASP A 93 -6.91 4.30 -15.01
N TYR A 94 -6.82 4.39 -13.70
CA TYR A 94 -5.58 4.15 -12.97
C TYR A 94 -5.07 2.71 -13.06
N MET A 95 -5.97 1.72 -13.23
CA MET A 95 -5.54 0.32 -13.37
C MET A 95 -4.80 0.09 -14.70
N ALA A 96 -5.31 0.64 -15.79
CA ALA A 96 -4.64 0.59 -17.08
C ALA A 96 -3.31 1.38 -17.04
N ALA A 97 -3.37 2.62 -16.55
CA ALA A 97 -2.20 3.50 -16.53
C ALA A 97 -1.08 3.03 -15.58
N MET A 98 -1.40 2.30 -14.51
CA MET A 98 -0.38 1.71 -13.61
C MET A 98 0.42 0.60 -14.29
N ALA A 99 -0.19 -0.15 -15.20
CA ALA A 99 0.51 -1.20 -15.94
C ALA A 99 1.56 -0.63 -16.92
N ASP A 100 1.38 0.63 -17.34
CA ASP A 100 2.24 1.33 -18.28
C ASP A 100 3.30 2.23 -17.62
N VAL A 101 3.47 2.12 -16.30
CA VAL A 101 4.54 2.85 -15.60
C VAL A 101 5.90 2.37 -16.09
N ASP A 102 6.71 3.30 -16.59
CA ASP A 102 7.98 3.06 -17.26
C ASP A 102 9.22 3.48 -16.46
N VAL A 103 9.02 4.10 -15.31
CA VAL A 103 10.11 4.42 -14.39
C VAL A 103 10.39 3.27 -13.43
N PRO A 104 11.64 3.06 -12.98
CA PRO A 104 11.97 2.04 -12.00
C PRO A 104 11.16 2.17 -10.72
N VAL A 105 10.56 1.07 -10.27
CA VAL A 105 9.85 0.97 -8.99
C VAL A 105 10.47 -0.16 -8.16
N LEU A 106 10.84 0.15 -6.94
CA LEU A 106 11.36 -0.79 -5.96
C LEU A 106 10.42 -0.87 -4.76
N LEU A 107 9.83 -2.02 -4.52
CA LEU A 107 8.99 -2.29 -3.35
C LEU A 107 9.81 -3.10 -2.34
N THR A 108 9.98 -2.57 -1.14
CA THR A 108 10.77 -3.22 -0.10
C THR A 108 9.93 -3.56 1.11
N ARG A 109 10.36 -4.58 1.86
CA ARG A 109 9.78 -5.00 3.14
C ARG A 109 10.86 -5.54 4.07
N PHE A 110 10.59 -5.58 5.37
CA PHE A 110 11.42 -6.34 6.31
C PHE A 110 10.92 -7.77 6.44
N SER A 111 11.83 -8.72 6.65
CA SER A 111 11.50 -10.16 6.72
C SER A 111 10.48 -10.51 7.80
N ASN A 112 10.47 -9.77 8.91
CA ASN A 112 9.53 -9.92 10.02
C ASN A 112 8.27 -9.02 9.92
N ASP A 113 8.05 -8.35 8.79
CA ASP A 113 6.88 -7.50 8.59
C ASP A 113 5.63 -8.34 8.31
N THR A 114 4.73 -8.41 9.29
CA THR A 114 3.46 -9.14 9.18
C THR A 114 2.36 -8.34 8.50
N TYR A 115 2.50 -7.01 8.42
CA TYR A 115 1.56 -6.13 7.71
C TYR A 115 1.87 -5.96 6.23
N CYS A 116 3.08 -6.36 5.81
CA CYS A 116 3.50 -6.40 4.44
C CYS A 116 4.21 -7.73 4.16
N THR A 117 3.45 -8.74 3.77
CA THR A 117 3.99 -10.05 3.40
C THR A 117 4.67 -9.99 2.04
N VAL A 118 5.55 -10.95 1.73
CA VAL A 118 6.18 -11.03 0.40
C VAL A 118 5.10 -11.19 -0.70
N ASP A 119 4.04 -11.93 -0.42
CA ASP A 119 2.94 -12.11 -1.37
C ASP A 119 2.11 -10.82 -1.54
N SER A 120 2.01 -9.97 -0.51
CA SER A 120 1.37 -8.67 -0.64
C SER A 120 2.19 -7.71 -1.51
N CYS A 121 3.53 -7.73 -1.40
CA CYS A 121 4.42 -7.00 -2.31
C CYS A 121 4.26 -7.50 -3.76
N ARG A 122 4.26 -8.82 -3.96
CA ARG A 122 4.04 -9.43 -5.28
C ARG A 122 2.67 -9.09 -5.87
N ALA A 123 1.63 -9.06 -5.05
CA ALA A 123 0.31 -8.65 -5.50
C ALA A 123 0.28 -7.19 -5.95
N LEU A 124 1.05 -6.31 -5.31
CA LEU A 124 1.19 -4.92 -5.74
C LEU A 124 2.05 -4.80 -7.01
N SER A 125 3.16 -5.55 -7.11
CA SER A 125 4.00 -5.58 -8.33
C SER A 125 3.27 -6.18 -9.55
N GLY A 126 2.20 -6.91 -9.34
CA GLY A 126 1.29 -7.35 -10.41
C GLY A 126 0.37 -6.24 -10.94
N LEU A 127 0.30 -5.09 -10.27
CA LEU A 127 -0.48 -3.92 -10.70
C LEU A 127 0.39 -2.82 -11.32
N VAL A 128 1.65 -2.72 -10.89
CA VAL A 128 2.63 -1.77 -11.40
C VAL A 128 3.96 -2.51 -11.59
N PRO A 129 4.65 -2.36 -12.73
CA PRO A 129 5.95 -2.99 -12.93
C PRO A 129 6.93 -2.59 -11.82
N ALA A 130 7.31 -3.53 -10.96
CA ALA A 130 8.14 -3.24 -9.80
C ALA A 130 9.04 -4.42 -9.43
N GLN A 131 10.25 -4.12 -8.97
CA GLN A 131 11.09 -5.08 -8.26
C GLN A 131 10.64 -5.21 -6.82
N VAL A 132 10.78 -6.41 -6.25
CA VAL A 132 10.45 -6.68 -4.84
C VAL A 132 11.71 -7.14 -4.13
N GLU A 133 12.04 -6.49 -3.01
CA GLU A 133 13.24 -6.79 -2.23
C GLU A 133 12.89 -6.93 -0.74
N GLU A 134 13.59 -7.83 -0.07
CA GLU A 134 13.41 -8.09 1.35
C GLU A 134 14.67 -7.69 2.12
N PHE A 135 14.51 -6.78 3.09
CA PHE A 135 15.56 -6.49 4.05
C PHE A 135 15.61 -7.54 5.16
N PRO A 136 16.78 -8.09 5.45
CA PRO A 136 16.96 -8.89 6.64
C PRO A 136 16.79 -8.01 7.88
N GLY A 137 16.24 -8.56 8.96
CA GLY A 137 16.19 -7.85 10.23
C GLY A 137 14.81 -7.80 10.88
N THR A 138 14.72 -7.00 11.94
CA THR A 138 13.62 -7.02 12.91
C THR A 138 12.85 -5.71 13.03
N LEU A 139 13.03 -4.78 12.09
CA LEU A 139 12.40 -3.45 12.16
C LEU A 139 10.91 -3.46 11.81
N GLY A 140 10.40 -4.56 11.24
CA GLY A 140 8.98 -4.71 10.95
C GLY A 140 8.43 -3.63 10.03
N HIS A 141 7.14 -3.31 10.22
CA HIS A 141 6.44 -2.40 9.31
C HIS A 141 6.80 -0.92 9.50
N ASN A 142 7.00 -0.47 10.74
CA ASN A 142 7.11 0.96 11.05
C ASN A 142 8.39 1.35 11.81
N ALA A 143 9.06 0.42 12.49
CA ALA A 143 10.19 0.77 13.34
C ALA A 143 11.41 1.29 12.55
N TRP A 144 11.52 0.92 11.27
CA TRP A 144 12.54 1.41 10.35
C TRP A 144 12.59 2.95 10.27
N ALA A 145 11.46 3.62 10.44
CA ALA A 145 11.42 5.09 10.40
C ALA A 145 12.19 5.76 11.56
N ARG A 146 12.48 5.00 12.64
CA ARG A 146 13.31 5.45 13.76
C ARG A 146 14.76 5.00 13.68
N THR A 147 15.04 4.01 12.81
CA THR A 147 16.38 3.44 12.59
C THR A 147 16.53 3.22 11.08
N PRO A 148 16.65 4.31 10.29
CA PRO A 148 16.47 4.28 8.85
C PRO A 148 17.70 3.83 8.05
N ASP A 149 18.85 3.60 8.68
CA ASP A 149 20.16 3.48 8.01
C ASP A 149 20.10 2.50 6.82
N VAL A 150 19.64 1.27 7.02
CA VAL A 150 19.56 0.27 5.94
C VAL A 150 18.64 0.67 4.79
N VAL A 151 17.61 1.45 5.10
CA VAL A 151 16.66 1.96 4.08
C VAL A 151 17.29 3.10 3.31
N VAL A 152 18.01 4.00 3.99
CA VAL A 152 18.71 5.15 3.39
C VAL A 152 19.84 4.65 2.49
N ASP A 153 20.68 3.73 2.98
CA ASP A 153 21.76 3.14 2.18
C ASP A 153 21.20 2.52 0.88
N ARG A 154 20.12 1.76 1.00
CA ARG A 154 19.48 1.14 -0.18
C ARG A 154 18.83 2.17 -1.11
N LEU A 155 18.27 3.25 -0.56
CA LEU A 155 17.74 4.35 -1.35
C LEU A 155 18.85 5.04 -2.15
N ASP A 156 20.01 5.30 -1.54
CA ASP A 156 21.15 5.90 -2.20
C ASP A 156 21.67 5.03 -3.36
N GLU A 157 21.74 3.71 -3.16
CA GLU A 157 22.07 2.77 -4.22
C GLU A 157 21.04 2.82 -5.37
N PHE A 158 19.74 2.81 -5.02
CA PHE A 158 18.65 2.87 -5.98
C PHE A 158 18.71 4.17 -6.80
N VAL A 159 18.87 5.32 -6.14
CA VAL A 159 18.99 6.63 -6.82
C VAL A 159 20.22 6.68 -7.72
N SER A 160 21.33 6.10 -7.29
CA SER A 160 22.56 6.04 -8.08
C SER A 160 22.43 5.17 -9.34
N SER A 161 21.42 4.29 -9.40
CA SER A 161 21.14 3.43 -10.55
C SER A 161 20.17 4.03 -11.56
N LEU A 162 19.53 5.18 -11.26
CA LEU A 162 18.58 5.88 -12.14
C LEU A 162 19.29 6.76 -13.17
#